data_5636bd95bb45ccdd331ba1fa7414c147
#
_entry.id   5636bd95bb45ccdd331ba1fa7414c147
#
_cell.length_a   1.000
_cell.length_b   1.000
_cell.length_c   1.000
_cell.angle_alpha   90.00
_cell.angle_beta   90.00
_cell.angle_gamma   90.00
#
_symmetry.space_group_name_H-M   'P 1'
#
loop_
_entity.id
_entity.type
_entity.pdbx_description
1 polymer ?
#
loop_
_entity_poly.entity_id
_entity_poly.type
_entity_poly.pdbx_seq_one_letter_code
_entity_poly.pdbx_strand_id
1 'polypeptide(L)'
;MKHNLLIGLFLIIVVATGLGISYEKNLDRLAYGLTLFSGAEQYENFNRMDEIYPVTTMTASTEPFEFEEGSTILLPPSFSYNGVDINVESFLAETDTSALLIIHKGKVRLEKYWLTGGRNVNWLSMSVSKSFIATGVGIAVDDGLIDILKPITDYVPSLVGSAYDDVRIKDVLQMSSGAAWNEDYNDTESDIMRLAKIMSIGGSLDNFVSTLVRERQPGTRNHYNSADTQALAMLLSRATGKSVTDYLSE
;
A
#
# COMPACT_ATOMS: atom_id res chain seq x y z
N MET A 1 21.78 30.02 40.06
CA MET A 1 22.71 29.48 39.05
C MET A 1 22.68 27.93 38.93
N LYS A 2 22.85 27.17 40.04
CA LYS A 2 22.86 25.66 39.92
C LYS A 2 21.56 25.06 39.38
N HIS A 3 20.38 25.63 39.66
CA HIS A 3 19.09 25.11 39.23
C HIS A 3 18.90 25.23 37.71
N ASN A 4 19.31 26.34 37.12
CA ASN A 4 19.21 26.59 35.67
C ASN A 4 20.21 25.70 34.89
N LEU A 5 21.36 25.37 35.49
CA LEU A 5 22.34 24.46 34.90
C LEU A 5 21.82 23.02 34.83
N LEU A 6 21.11 22.55 35.88
CA LEU A 6 20.48 21.22 35.91
C LEU A 6 19.34 21.08 34.91
N ILE A 7 18.51 22.10 34.75
CA ILE A 7 17.43 22.13 33.74
C ILE A 7 18.03 22.11 32.31
N GLY A 8 19.09 22.88 32.07
CA GLY A 8 19.79 22.90 30.78
C GLY A 8 20.41 21.53 30.44
N LEU A 9 21.04 20.87 31.42
CA LEU A 9 21.63 19.54 31.23
C LEU A 9 20.55 18.48 30.97
N PHE A 10 19.42 18.52 31.69
CA PHE A 10 18.27 17.63 31.48
C PHE A 10 17.68 17.80 30.08
N LEU A 11 17.49 19.03 29.61
CA LEU A 11 16.99 19.31 28.26
C LEU A 11 17.95 18.79 27.18
N ILE A 12 19.27 18.95 27.35
CA ILE A 12 20.27 18.41 26.41
C ILE A 12 20.21 16.89 26.36
N ILE A 13 20.08 16.23 27.51
CA ILE A 13 19.97 14.77 27.57
C ILE A 13 18.68 14.31 26.89
N VAL A 14 17.55 14.96 27.12
CA VAL A 14 16.25 14.62 26.48
C VAL A 14 16.32 14.79 24.98
N VAL A 15 16.93 15.89 24.50
CA VAL A 15 17.12 16.13 23.06
C VAL A 15 18.08 15.12 22.44
N ALA A 16 19.21 14.85 23.09
CA ALA A 16 20.17 13.86 22.60
C ALA A 16 19.60 12.43 22.57
N THR A 17 18.81 12.05 23.60
CA THR A 17 18.13 10.76 23.65
C THR A 17 17.03 10.68 22.55
N GLY A 18 16.25 11.76 22.38
CA GLY A 18 15.23 11.84 21.34
C GLY A 18 15.82 11.75 19.91
N LEU A 19 16.94 12.43 19.67
CA LEU A 19 17.66 12.34 18.40
C LEU A 19 18.26 10.94 18.18
N GLY A 20 18.79 10.30 19.23
CA GLY A 20 19.31 8.94 19.17
C GLY A 20 18.22 7.93 18.82
N ILE A 21 17.07 7.96 19.49
CA ILE A 21 15.93 7.09 19.21
C ILE A 21 15.38 7.31 17.80
N SER A 22 15.33 8.57 17.33
CA SER A 22 14.89 8.87 15.96
C SER A 22 15.87 8.33 14.92
N TYR A 23 17.17 8.39 15.20
CA TYR A 23 18.20 7.87 14.32
C TYR A 23 18.17 6.34 14.25
N GLU A 24 18.03 5.64 15.36
CA GLU A 24 17.89 4.18 15.41
C GLU A 24 16.67 3.72 14.64
N LYS A 25 15.50 4.31 14.84
CA LYS A 25 14.28 3.97 14.08
C LYS A 25 14.44 4.15 12.57
N ASN A 26 15.15 5.17 12.13
CA ASN A 26 15.40 5.38 10.70
C ASN A 26 16.37 4.33 10.14
N LEU A 27 17.35 3.89 10.91
CA LEU A 27 18.25 2.80 10.53
C LEU A 27 17.50 1.47 10.46
N ASP A 28 16.60 1.18 11.41
CA ASP A 28 15.77 -0.03 11.39
C ASP A 28 14.86 -0.06 10.16
N ARG A 29 14.22 1.06 9.83
CA ARG A 29 13.40 1.20 8.61
C ARG A 29 14.20 1.02 7.33
N LEU A 30 15.40 1.58 7.30
CA LEU A 30 16.29 1.42 6.15
C LEU A 30 16.74 -0.05 6.01
N ALA A 31 17.16 -0.69 7.10
CA ALA A 31 17.54 -2.09 7.11
C ALA A 31 16.38 -2.99 6.69
N TYR A 32 15.17 -2.74 7.22
CA TYR A 32 13.97 -3.45 6.83
C TYR A 32 13.69 -3.28 5.32
N GLY A 33 13.73 -2.04 4.80
CA GLY A 33 13.52 -1.78 3.37
C GLY A 33 14.51 -2.49 2.47
N LEU A 34 15.78 -2.57 2.87
CA LEU A 34 16.84 -3.27 2.12
C LEU A 34 16.69 -4.79 2.12
N THR A 35 16.06 -5.36 3.15
CA THR A 35 15.88 -6.83 3.32
C THR A 35 14.46 -7.29 3.00
N LEU A 36 13.53 -6.37 2.70
CA LEU A 36 12.12 -6.67 2.51
C LEU A 36 11.87 -7.73 1.42
N PHE A 37 12.64 -7.72 0.35
CA PHE A 37 12.50 -8.63 -0.78
C PHE A 37 13.69 -9.56 -0.99
N SER A 38 14.54 -9.72 0.02
CA SER A 38 15.76 -10.51 -0.14
C SER A 38 16.19 -11.18 1.15
N GLY A 39 16.88 -12.29 1.00
CA GLY A 39 17.43 -13.06 2.11
C GLY A 39 16.43 -14.00 2.78
N ALA A 40 16.90 -14.74 3.79
CA ALA A 40 16.12 -15.77 4.47
C ALA A 40 14.93 -15.21 5.28
N GLU A 41 14.98 -13.93 5.66
CA GLU A 41 13.98 -13.28 6.53
C GLU A 41 12.87 -12.57 5.74
N GLN A 42 12.89 -12.59 4.40
CA GLN A 42 11.93 -11.81 3.60
C GLN A 42 10.47 -12.15 3.93
N TYR A 43 10.14 -13.40 4.17
CA TYR A 43 8.75 -13.81 4.46
C TYR A 43 8.33 -13.42 5.88
N GLU A 44 9.24 -13.40 6.83
CA GLU A 44 9.00 -12.87 8.17
C GLU A 44 8.82 -11.35 8.11
N ASN A 45 9.60 -10.66 7.30
CA ASN A 45 9.46 -9.22 7.07
C ASN A 45 8.09 -8.84 6.51
N PHE A 46 7.46 -9.69 5.71
CA PHE A 46 6.09 -9.44 5.21
C PHE A 46 5.01 -9.48 6.30
N ASN A 47 5.32 -10.05 7.46
CA ASN A 47 4.39 -10.19 8.58
C ASN A 47 4.58 -9.15 9.69
N ARG A 48 5.66 -8.34 9.66
CA ARG A 48 6.08 -7.49 10.76
C ARG A 48 6.23 -6.00 10.41
N MET A 49 5.55 -5.55 9.36
CA MET A 49 5.61 -4.14 8.96
C MET A 49 5.12 -3.18 10.06
N ASP A 50 4.16 -3.61 10.87
CA ASP A 50 3.62 -2.89 12.01
C ASP A 50 4.59 -2.71 13.19
N GLU A 51 5.63 -3.52 13.27
CA GLU A 51 6.73 -3.33 14.22
C GLU A 51 7.68 -2.20 13.81
N ILE A 52 7.80 -1.95 12.51
CA ILE A 52 8.78 -1.04 11.92
C ILE A 52 8.19 0.34 11.61
N TYR A 53 6.95 0.37 11.13
CA TYR A 53 6.26 1.60 10.74
C TYR A 53 5.07 1.89 11.64
N PRO A 54 4.73 3.18 11.85
CA PRO A 54 3.45 3.52 12.45
C PRO A 54 2.31 3.01 11.58
N VAL A 55 1.38 2.29 12.19
CA VAL A 55 0.19 1.76 11.52
C VAL A 55 -1.08 2.20 12.23
N THR A 56 -2.18 2.17 11.49
CA THR A 56 -3.54 2.26 12.03
C THR A 56 -4.24 0.94 11.78
N THR A 57 -5.04 0.50 12.75
CA THR A 57 -5.76 -0.77 12.66
C THR A 57 -7.19 -0.52 12.21
N MET A 58 -7.62 -1.20 11.15
CA MET A 58 -9.02 -1.26 10.78
C MET A 58 -9.74 -2.19 11.75
N THR A 59 -10.83 -1.70 12.33
CA THR A 59 -11.66 -2.52 13.21
C THR A 59 -12.43 -3.54 12.38
N ALA A 60 -12.43 -4.80 12.82
CA ALA A 60 -13.25 -5.82 12.20
C ALA A 60 -14.75 -5.46 12.35
N SER A 61 -15.56 -5.79 11.33
CA SER A 61 -17.01 -5.65 11.42
C SER A 61 -17.55 -6.48 12.59
N THR A 62 -18.57 -5.97 13.26
CA THR A 62 -19.35 -6.71 14.26
C THR A 62 -20.21 -7.81 13.64
N GLU A 63 -20.50 -7.69 12.33
CA GLU A 63 -21.25 -8.63 11.54
C GLU A 63 -20.44 -8.97 10.26
N PRO A 64 -19.34 -9.74 10.37
CA PRO A 64 -18.51 -10.07 9.23
C PRO A 64 -19.29 -10.95 8.25
N PHE A 65 -19.10 -10.70 6.95
CA PHE A 65 -19.61 -11.63 5.94
C PHE A 65 -18.79 -12.92 5.98
N GLU A 66 -19.48 -14.03 6.25
CA GLU A 66 -18.86 -15.35 6.26
C GLU A 66 -19.23 -16.12 4.98
N PHE A 67 -18.20 -16.60 4.28
CA PHE A 67 -18.40 -17.50 3.16
C PHE A 67 -18.76 -18.89 3.67
N GLU A 68 -19.80 -19.50 3.09
CA GLU A 68 -20.12 -20.90 3.37
C GLU A 68 -19.00 -21.83 2.91
N GLU A 69 -18.80 -22.92 3.65
CA GLU A 69 -17.92 -23.99 3.22
C GLU A 69 -18.60 -24.83 2.11
N GLY A 70 -17.84 -25.14 1.08
CA GLY A 70 -18.26 -26.02 0.00
C GLY A 70 -17.45 -27.31 -0.06
N SER A 71 -17.81 -28.23 -0.95
CA SER A 71 -16.97 -29.41 -1.18
C SER A 71 -15.60 -29.02 -1.69
N THR A 72 -14.55 -29.55 -1.11
CA THR A 72 -13.16 -29.26 -1.45
C THR A 72 -12.87 -29.53 -2.94
N ILE A 73 -12.18 -28.57 -3.58
CA ILE A 73 -11.62 -28.74 -4.92
C ILE A 73 -10.19 -29.28 -4.76
N LEU A 74 -9.91 -30.38 -5.46
CA LEU A 74 -8.54 -30.84 -5.61
C LEU A 74 -7.85 -30.03 -6.71
N LEU A 75 -6.66 -29.53 -6.41
CA LEU A 75 -5.83 -28.91 -7.44
C LEU A 75 -5.45 -29.99 -8.48
N PRO A 76 -5.41 -29.65 -9.77
CA PRO A 76 -4.90 -30.57 -10.78
C PRO A 76 -3.42 -30.87 -10.51
N PRO A 77 -2.90 -32.04 -10.90
CA PRO A 77 -1.49 -32.36 -10.71
C PRO A 77 -0.57 -31.47 -11.56
N SER A 78 -1.05 -31.02 -12.71
CA SER A 78 -0.30 -30.12 -13.61
C SER A 78 -1.27 -29.24 -14.42
N PHE A 79 -0.68 -28.20 -15.05
CA PHE A 79 -1.32 -27.36 -16.06
C PHE A 79 -0.35 -27.10 -17.21
N SER A 80 -0.88 -26.85 -18.41
CA SER A 80 -0.05 -26.54 -19.58
C SER A 80 0.08 -25.02 -19.75
N TYR A 81 1.32 -24.55 -19.90
CA TYR A 81 1.65 -23.15 -20.21
C TYR A 81 2.69 -23.10 -21.32
N ASN A 82 2.40 -22.41 -22.41
CA ASN A 82 3.27 -22.34 -23.59
C ASN A 82 3.74 -23.73 -24.12
N GLY A 83 2.88 -24.74 -24.03
CA GLY A 83 3.18 -26.10 -24.49
C GLY A 83 4.06 -26.93 -23.54
N VAL A 84 4.34 -26.42 -22.34
CA VAL A 84 5.05 -27.12 -21.28
C VAL A 84 4.09 -27.50 -20.17
N ASP A 85 4.11 -28.76 -19.73
CA ASP A 85 3.38 -29.23 -18.55
C ASP A 85 4.13 -28.84 -17.29
N ILE A 86 3.46 -28.06 -16.44
CA ILE A 86 3.99 -27.55 -15.18
C ILE A 86 3.30 -28.26 -14.02
N ASN A 87 4.06 -28.88 -13.14
CA ASN A 87 3.53 -29.46 -11.91
C ASN A 87 3.05 -28.38 -10.95
N VAL A 88 1.82 -28.49 -10.43
CA VAL A 88 1.20 -27.45 -9.60
C VAL A 88 1.92 -27.27 -8.27
N GLU A 89 2.32 -28.37 -7.60
CA GLU A 89 3.02 -28.28 -6.31
C GLU A 89 4.40 -27.62 -6.46
N SER A 90 5.14 -28.03 -7.52
CA SER A 90 6.41 -27.39 -7.84
C SER A 90 6.25 -25.89 -8.14
N PHE A 91 5.23 -25.54 -8.92
CA PHE A 91 4.93 -24.13 -9.24
C PHE A 91 4.64 -23.31 -7.99
N LEU A 92 3.78 -23.82 -7.10
CA LEU A 92 3.46 -23.11 -5.84
C LEU A 92 4.69 -22.94 -4.93
N ALA A 93 5.58 -23.93 -4.91
CA ALA A 93 6.82 -23.87 -4.15
C ALA A 93 7.85 -22.90 -4.78
N GLU A 94 8.01 -22.95 -6.10
CA GLU A 94 8.96 -22.11 -6.84
C GLU A 94 8.53 -20.62 -6.90
N THR A 95 7.24 -20.36 -6.75
CA THR A 95 6.69 -19.00 -6.68
C THR A 95 6.53 -18.50 -5.24
N ASP A 96 7.06 -19.21 -4.26
CA ASP A 96 7.01 -18.84 -2.85
C ASP A 96 5.59 -18.49 -2.38
N THR A 97 4.61 -19.30 -2.80
CA THR A 97 3.20 -19.08 -2.47
C THR A 97 2.99 -19.24 -0.97
N SER A 98 2.49 -18.20 -0.30
CA SER A 98 2.20 -18.20 1.15
C SER A 98 0.77 -18.61 1.48
N ALA A 99 -0.17 -18.34 0.59
CA ALA A 99 -1.58 -18.67 0.77
C ALA A 99 -2.28 -18.86 -0.57
N LEU A 100 -3.27 -19.76 -0.60
CA LEU A 100 -4.17 -19.94 -1.73
C LEU A 100 -5.60 -20.14 -1.21
N LEU A 101 -6.49 -19.21 -1.57
CA LEU A 101 -7.91 -19.29 -1.30
C LEU A 101 -8.68 -19.40 -2.63
N ILE A 102 -9.52 -20.42 -2.74
CA ILE A 102 -10.43 -20.60 -3.89
C ILE A 102 -11.86 -20.48 -3.39
N ILE A 103 -12.57 -19.47 -3.88
CA ILE A 103 -14.01 -19.28 -3.65
C ILE A 103 -14.73 -19.52 -4.99
N HIS A 104 -15.72 -20.40 -4.99
CA HIS A 104 -16.54 -20.66 -6.16
C HIS A 104 -18.03 -20.70 -5.80
N LYS A 105 -18.81 -19.86 -6.47
CA LYS A 105 -20.25 -19.66 -6.22
C LYS A 105 -20.55 -19.29 -4.75
N GLY A 106 -19.75 -18.37 -4.19
CA GLY A 106 -19.91 -17.90 -2.83
C GLY A 106 -19.50 -18.88 -1.73
N LYS A 107 -18.81 -19.99 -2.07
CA LYS A 107 -18.38 -20.99 -1.10
C LYS A 107 -16.87 -21.16 -1.14
N VAL A 108 -16.25 -21.29 0.03
CA VAL A 108 -14.84 -21.67 0.15
C VAL A 108 -14.67 -23.12 -0.31
N ARG A 109 -13.82 -23.33 -1.29
CA ARG A 109 -13.58 -24.63 -1.92
C ARG A 109 -12.18 -25.17 -1.66
N LEU A 110 -11.24 -24.29 -1.36
CA LEU A 110 -9.87 -24.59 -0.93
C LEU A 110 -9.32 -23.41 -0.15
N GLU A 111 -8.67 -23.71 0.96
CA GLU A 111 -7.88 -22.73 1.72
C GLU A 111 -6.63 -23.46 2.20
N LYS A 112 -5.45 -23.00 1.75
CA LYS A 112 -4.15 -23.58 2.10
C LYS A 112 -3.13 -22.49 2.39
N TYR A 113 -2.20 -22.79 3.27
CA TYR A 113 -1.13 -21.90 3.71
C TYR A 113 0.20 -22.62 3.66
N TRP A 114 1.24 -21.87 3.32
CA TRP A 114 2.64 -22.29 3.28
C TRP A 114 3.52 -21.19 3.87
N LEU A 115 4.82 -21.42 3.99
CA LEU A 115 5.78 -20.47 4.52
C LEU A 115 5.31 -19.91 5.88
N THR A 116 5.33 -18.59 6.03
CA THR A 116 4.85 -17.88 7.21
C THR A 116 3.35 -17.48 7.11
N GLY A 117 2.62 -18.04 6.15
CA GLY A 117 1.20 -17.75 5.93
C GLY A 117 0.29 -18.38 6.99
N GLY A 118 -0.93 -17.87 7.08
CA GLY A 118 -1.98 -18.37 7.98
C GLY A 118 -3.19 -17.44 7.98
N ARG A 119 -4.36 -17.97 8.34
CA ARG A 119 -5.60 -17.18 8.35
C ARG A 119 -5.52 -15.94 9.25
N ASN A 120 -4.82 -16.04 10.37
CA ASN A 120 -4.68 -14.98 11.36
C ASN A 120 -3.33 -14.26 11.29
N VAL A 121 -2.61 -14.40 10.19
CA VAL A 121 -1.32 -13.76 9.97
C VAL A 121 -1.53 -12.52 9.14
N ASN A 122 -1.05 -11.38 9.61
CA ASN A 122 -0.98 -10.17 8.82
C ASN A 122 0.10 -10.35 7.76
N TRP A 123 -0.29 -10.23 6.50
CA TRP A 123 0.62 -10.34 5.37
C TRP A 123 0.60 -9.04 4.58
N LEU A 124 1.78 -8.54 4.23
CA LEU A 124 1.89 -7.31 3.46
C LEU A 124 1.16 -7.45 2.11
N SER A 125 0.07 -6.69 1.96
CA SER A 125 -0.83 -6.80 0.81
C SER A 125 -0.25 -6.27 -0.49
N MET A 126 0.87 -5.54 -0.42
CA MET A 126 1.47 -4.89 -1.59
C MET A 126 0.42 -4.13 -2.40
N SER A 127 0.41 -4.28 -3.70
CA SER A 127 -0.50 -3.56 -4.60
C SER A 127 -1.96 -3.99 -4.50
N VAL A 128 -2.30 -5.05 -3.76
CA VAL A 128 -3.70 -5.38 -3.48
C VAL A 128 -4.38 -4.26 -2.69
N SER A 129 -3.64 -3.49 -1.88
CA SER A 129 -4.14 -2.30 -1.18
C SER A 129 -4.76 -1.26 -2.12
N LYS A 130 -4.33 -1.18 -3.39
CA LYS A 130 -4.90 -0.29 -4.41
C LYS A 130 -6.38 -0.60 -4.66
N SER A 131 -6.76 -1.88 -4.60
CA SER A 131 -8.15 -2.30 -4.75
C SER A 131 -9.02 -1.83 -3.58
N PHE A 132 -8.48 -1.81 -2.36
CA PHE A 132 -9.18 -1.27 -1.20
C PHE A 132 -9.42 0.24 -1.35
N ILE A 133 -8.42 1.01 -1.77
CA ILE A 133 -8.56 2.44 -2.03
C ILE A 133 -9.61 2.68 -3.12
N ALA A 134 -9.55 1.94 -4.24
CA ALA A 134 -10.54 2.06 -5.32
C ALA A 134 -11.95 1.71 -4.87
N THR A 135 -12.11 0.69 -4.01
CA THR A 135 -13.40 0.33 -3.39
C THR A 135 -13.91 1.47 -2.50
N GLY A 136 -13.05 2.04 -1.65
CA GLY A 136 -13.41 3.19 -0.82
C GLY A 136 -13.88 4.40 -1.65
N VAL A 137 -13.21 4.68 -2.77
CA VAL A 137 -13.68 5.72 -3.71
C VAL A 137 -15.05 5.34 -4.28
N GLY A 138 -15.29 4.06 -4.62
CA GLY A 138 -16.59 3.57 -5.09
C GLY A 138 -17.71 3.78 -4.07
N ILE A 139 -17.44 3.48 -2.80
CA ILE A 139 -18.38 3.74 -1.68
C ILE A 139 -18.65 5.24 -1.57
N ALA A 140 -17.62 6.08 -1.60
CA ALA A 140 -17.78 7.54 -1.51
C ALA A 140 -18.54 8.13 -2.72
N VAL A 141 -18.51 7.48 -3.87
CA VAL A 141 -19.38 7.84 -5.03
C VAL A 141 -20.83 7.47 -4.74
N ASP A 142 -21.09 6.29 -4.18
CA ASP A 142 -22.44 5.86 -3.81
C ASP A 142 -23.06 6.76 -2.73
N ASP A 143 -22.24 7.20 -1.77
CA ASP A 143 -22.58 8.18 -0.73
C ASP A 143 -22.79 9.61 -1.29
N GLY A 144 -22.52 9.85 -2.57
CA GLY A 144 -22.66 11.18 -3.21
C GLY A 144 -21.55 12.17 -2.83
N LEU A 145 -20.47 11.71 -2.20
CA LEU A 145 -19.34 12.54 -1.77
C LEU A 145 -18.35 12.83 -2.89
N ILE A 146 -18.24 11.93 -3.87
CA ILE A 146 -17.30 12.02 -5.00
C ILE A 146 -18.04 11.88 -6.33
N ASP A 147 -17.72 12.76 -7.28
CA ASP A 147 -18.07 12.62 -8.69
C ASP A 147 -16.80 12.30 -9.49
N ILE A 148 -16.68 11.08 -10.01
CA ILE A 148 -15.49 10.62 -10.74
C ILE A 148 -15.23 11.35 -12.06
N LEU A 149 -16.19 12.11 -12.58
CA LEU A 149 -16.03 12.91 -13.79
C LEU A 149 -15.40 14.28 -13.52
N LYS A 150 -15.35 14.69 -12.25
CA LYS A 150 -14.70 15.93 -11.83
C LYS A 150 -13.19 15.80 -11.75
N PRO A 151 -12.45 16.91 -11.88
CA PRO A 151 -11.04 16.96 -11.58
C PRO A 151 -10.75 16.58 -10.13
N ILE A 152 -9.66 15.83 -9.91
CA ILE A 152 -9.24 15.48 -8.55
C ILE A 152 -8.86 16.73 -7.73
N THR A 153 -8.43 17.78 -8.40
CA THR A 153 -8.07 19.08 -7.78
C THR A 153 -9.26 19.83 -7.20
N ASP A 154 -10.51 19.51 -7.59
CA ASP A 154 -11.71 20.04 -6.93
C ASP A 154 -11.83 19.59 -5.46
N TYR A 155 -11.28 18.44 -5.13
CA TYR A 155 -11.29 17.85 -3.80
C TYR A 155 -9.94 17.98 -3.09
N VAL A 156 -8.82 17.96 -3.85
CA VAL A 156 -7.46 17.99 -3.34
C VAL A 156 -6.69 19.19 -3.93
N PRO A 157 -6.94 20.42 -3.42
CA PRO A 157 -6.31 21.63 -3.97
C PRO A 157 -4.78 21.63 -3.94
N SER A 158 -4.15 20.84 -3.07
CA SER A 158 -2.70 20.69 -3.00
C SER A 158 -2.09 20.04 -4.25
N LEU A 159 -2.89 19.45 -5.12
CA LEU A 159 -2.46 18.86 -6.40
C LEU A 159 -2.51 19.85 -7.57
N VAL A 160 -3.00 21.08 -7.37
CA VAL A 160 -2.97 22.13 -8.40
C VAL A 160 -1.51 22.43 -8.78
N GLY A 161 -1.24 22.52 -10.07
CA GLY A 161 0.11 22.70 -10.62
C GLY A 161 0.97 21.45 -10.69
N SER A 162 0.49 20.29 -10.23
CA SER A 162 1.15 19.00 -10.34
C SER A 162 0.72 18.24 -11.62
N ALA A 163 1.19 17.00 -11.76
CA ALA A 163 0.73 16.09 -12.81
C ALA A 163 -0.78 15.84 -12.79
N TYR A 164 -1.41 15.99 -11.62
CA TYR A 164 -2.82 15.72 -11.37
C TYR A 164 -3.73 16.94 -11.57
N ASP A 165 -3.17 18.09 -11.92
CA ASP A 165 -3.95 19.31 -12.15
C ASP A 165 -4.97 19.10 -13.27
N ASP A 166 -6.25 19.37 -12.99
CA ASP A 166 -7.39 19.19 -13.92
C ASP A 166 -7.52 17.75 -14.47
N VAL A 167 -7.04 16.72 -13.73
CA VAL A 167 -7.21 15.30 -14.11
C VAL A 167 -8.48 14.76 -13.50
N ARG A 168 -9.35 14.15 -14.33
CA ARG A 168 -10.57 13.49 -13.81
C ARG A 168 -10.22 12.34 -12.89
N ILE A 169 -10.96 12.21 -11.81
CA ILE A 169 -10.79 11.10 -10.84
C ILE A 169 -10.87 9.75 -11.55
N LYS A 170 -11.77 9.60 -12.54
CA LYS A 170 -11.85 8.40 -13.38
C LYS A 170 -10.53 8.03 -14.06
N ASP A 171 -9.80 9.02 -14.57
CA ASP A 171 -8.53 8.77 -15.27
C ASP A 171 -7.44 8.34 -14.28
N VAL A 172 -7.45 8.85 -13.05
CA VAL A 172 -6.57 8.41 -11.96
C VAL A 172 -6.91 6.97 -11.54
N LEU A 173 -8.19 6.63 -11.34
CA LEU A 173 -8.66 5.27 -11.03
C LEU A 173 -8.25 4.25 -12.09
N GLN A 174 -8.15 4.67 -13.35
CA GLN A 174 -7.75 3.82 -14.47
C GLN A 174 -6.23 3.81 -14.73
N MET A 175 -5.43 4.41 -13.83
CA MET A 175 -3.98 4.58 -14.02
C MET A 175 -3.68 5.24 -15.37
N SER A 176 -4.42 6.27 -15.70
CA SER A 176 -4.32 7.06 -16.93
C SER A 176 -4.17 8.55 -16.62
N SER A 177 -3.63 8.91 -15.45
CA SER A 177 -3.44 10.29 -15.00
C SER A 177 -2.56 11.11 -15.94
N GLY A 178 -1.66 10.45 -16.67
CA GLY A 178 -0.67 11.10 -17.54
C GLY A 178 0.55 11.63 -16.79
N ALA A 179 0.68 11.33 -15.49
CA ALA A 179 1.88 11.65 -14.72
C ALA A 179 3.11 10.90 -15.26
N ALA A 180 4.25 11.56 -15.28
CA ALA A 180 5.53 10.91 -15.48
C ALA A 180 5.80 10.01 -14.27
N TRP A 181 6.08 8.72 -14.54
CA TRP A 181 6.28 7.74 -13.50
C TRP A 181 7.15 6.58 -13.97
N ASN A 182 8.17 6.27 -13.17
CA ASN A 182 9.02 5.10 -13.35
C ASN A 182 8.78 4.12 -12.19
N GLU A 183 8.20 2.94 -12.49
CA GLU A 183 7.92 1.87 -11.51
C GLU A 183 9.04 0.78 -11.53
N ASP A 184 10.21 1.05 -12.09
CA ASP A 184 11.30 0.06 -12.11
C ASP A 184 11.97 -0.08 -10.74
N TYR A 185 11.74 -1.22 -10.10
CA TYR A 185 12.31 -1.56 -8.79
C TYR A 185 13.82 -1.87 -8.84
N ASN A 186 14.41 -2.05 -10.01
CA ASN A 186 15.84 -2.25 -10.19
C ASN A 186 16.60 -0.94 -10.42
N ASP A 187 15.90 0.14 -10.70
CA ASP A 187 16.47 1.48 -10.86
C ASP A 187 16.34 2.25 -9.54
N THR A 188 17.46 2.47 -8.84
CA THR A 188 17.50 3.18 -7.55
C THR A 188 17.04 4.65 -7.63
N GLU A 189 17.03 5.23 -8.82
CA GLU A 189 16.58 6.60 -9.07
C GLU A 189 15.14 6.67 -9.58
N SER A 190 14.46 5.51 -9.75
CA SER A 190 13.07 5.46 -10.16
C SER A 190 12.15 6.14 -9.16
N ASP A 191 10.96 6.55 -9.63
CA ASP A 191 9.98 7.24 -8.78
C ASP A 191 9.45 6.34 -7.67
N ILE A 192 9.27 5.03 -7.94
CA ILE A 192 8.87 4.09 -6.90
C ILE A 192 9.94 3.94 -5.81
N MET A 193 11.22 3.93 -6.16
CA MET A 193 12.31 3.87 -5.18
C MET A 193 12.46 5.19 -4.41
N ARG A 194 12.21 6.33 -5.05
CA ARG A 194 12.13 7.64 -4.37
C ARG A 194 10.99 7.68 -3.37
N LEU A 195 9.81 7.15 -3.75
CA LEU A 195 8.65 7.03 -2.85
C LEU A 195 8.97 6.13 -1.65
N ALA A 196 9.57 4.96 -1.89
CA ALA A 196 10.00 4.03 -0.84
C ALA A 196 11.00 4.68 0.14
N LYS A 197 11.96 5.44 -0.39
CA LYS A 197 12.92 6.20 0.43
C LYS A 197 12.23 7.24 1.33
N ILE A 198 11.25 7.98 0.78
CA ILE A 198 10.48 8.96 1.57
C ILE A 198 9.73 8.28 2.70
N MET A 199 9.11 7.12 2.45
CA MET A 199 8.48 6.32 3.50
C MET A 199 9.48 5.92 4.58
N SER A 200 10.66 5.45 4.20
CA SER A 200 11.69 4.97 5.13
C SER A 200 12.21 6.06 6.07
N ILE A 201 12.33 7.29 5.60
CA ILE A 201 12.81 8.42 6.42
C ILE A 201 11.68 9.22 7.10
N GLY A 202 10.42 8.80 6.94
CA GLY A 202 9.26 9.46 7.56
C GLY A 202 8.85 10.77 6.86
N GLY A 203 9.06 10.89 5.56
CA GLY A 203 8.61 12.02 4.74
C GLY A 203 7.12 11.95 4.39
N SER A 204 6.62 12.98 3.70
CA SER A 204 5.23 13.08 3.27
C SER A 204 5.05 12.57 1.84
N LEU A 205 4.23 11.51 1.70
CA LEU A 205 3.85 10.98 0.39
C LEU A 205 2.95 11.96 -0.37
N ASP A 206 2.07 12.70 0.33
CA ASP A 206 1.22 13.73 -0.27
C ASP A 206 2.06 14.83 -0.92
N ASN A 207 3.10 15.29 -0.21
CA ASN A 207 4.03 16.28 -0.77
C ASN A 207 4.78 15.72 -1.98
N PHE A 208 5.20 14.46 -1.93
CA PHE A 208 5.88 13.83 -3.06
C PHE A 208 4.97 13.77 -4.30
N VAL A 209 3.74 13.32 -4.14
CA VAL A 209 2.76 13.23 -5.23
C VAL A 209 2.48 14.60 -5.85
N SER A 210 2.42 15.66 -5.03
CA SER A 210 2.22 17.03 -5.51
C SER A 210 3.41 17.60 -6.32
N THR A 211 4.57 16.96 -6.29
CA THR A 211 5.75 17.36 -7.10
C THR A 211 5.85 16.66 -8.45
N LEU A 212 5.01 15.66 -8.70
CA LEU A 212 5.06 14.92 -9.97
C LEU A 212 4.65 15.82 -11.15
N VAL A 213 5.28 15.59 -12.28
CA VAL A 213 5.07 16.37 -13.51
C VAL A 213 4.26 15.57 -14.52
N ARG A 214 3.48 16.26 -15.34
CA ARG A 214 2.71 15.65 -16.41
C ARG A 214 3.61 15.31 -17.59
N GLU A 215 3.53 14.07 -18.08
CA GLU A 215 4.20 13.60 -19.29
C GLU A 215 3.23 13.52 -20.48
N ARG A 216 1.95 13.20 -20.20
CA ARG A 216 0.97 12.88 -21.24
C ARG A 216 -0.40 13.46 -20.93
N GLN A 217 -1.23 13.52 -21.96
CA GLN A 217 -2.64 13.88 -21.82
C GLN A 217 -3.36 12.82 -20.97
N PRO A 218 -4.08 13.22 -19.89
CA PRO A 218 -4.88 12.31 -19.09
C PRO A 218 -5.91 11.54 -19.91
N GLY A 219 -6.18 10.29 -19.52
CA GLY A 219 -7.16 9.42 -20.17
C GLY A 219 -6.74 8.83 -21.52
N THR A 220 -5.49 9.07 -21.97
CA THR A 220 -5.05 8.60 -23.30
C THR A 220 -4.27 7.30 -23.27
N ARG A 221 -3.67 6.94 -22.15
CA ARG A 221 -2.87 5.73 -22.00
C ARG A 221 -2.92 5.21 -20.55
N ASN A 222 -3.21 3.93 -20.40
CA ASN A 222 -2.99 3.23 -19.14
C ASN A 222 -1.48 3.04 -18.93
N HIS A 223 -0.99 3.46 -17.76
CA HIS A 223 0.39 3.31 -17.34
C HIS A 223 0.42 3.10 -15.83
N TYR A 224 0.85 1.91 -15.41
CA TYR A 224 0.85 1.54 -13.99
C TYR A 224 1.64 2.55 -13.18
N ASN A 225 1.01 3.12 -12.15
CA ASN A 225 1.54 4.23 -11.37
C ASN A 225 1.08 4.12 -9.90
N SER A 226 1.99 3.81 -9.01
CA SER A 226 1.66 3.71 -7.57
C SER A 226 1.29 5.05 -6.94
N ALA A 227 1.76 6.18 -7.50
CA ALA A 227 1.39 7.51 -7.03
C ALA A 227 -0.08 7.87 -7.35
N ASP A 228 -0.69 7.29 -8.40
CA ASP A 228 -2.11 7.46 -8.68
C ASP A 228 -2.96 6.98 -7.49
N THR A 229 -2.57 5.87 -6.86
CA THR A 229 -3.27 5.37 -5.67
C THR A 229 -3.10 6.28 -4.46
N GLN A 230 -1.92 6.88 -4.27
CA GLN A 230 -1.71 7.87 -3.21
C GLN A 230 -2.58 9.10 -3.43
N ALA A 231 -2.70 9.60 -4.68
CA ALA A 231 -3.60 10.69 -5.02
C ALA A 231 -5.07 10.34 -4.71
N LEU A 232 -5.50 9.10 -4.97
CA LEU A 232 -6.84 8.62 -4.61
C LEU A 232 -7.04 8.49 -3.09
N ALA A 233 -6.02 8.13 -2.34
CA ALA A 233 -6.07 8.12 -0.87
C ALA A 233 -6.21 9.55 -0.30
N MET A 234 -5.50 10.53 -0.89
CA MET A 234 -5.69 11.96 -0.57
C MET A 234 -7.12 12.41 -0.87
N LEU A 235 -7.63 12.06 -2.05
CA LEU A 235 -9.02 12.33 -2.46
C LEU A 235 -10.01 11.79 -1.43
N LEU A 236 -9.88 10.51 -1.08
CA LEU A 236 -10.80 9.84 -0.16
C LEU A 236 -10.83 10.54 1.20
N SER A 237 -9.64 10.82 1.77
CA SER A 237 -9.55 11.53 3.05
C SER A 237 -10.12 12.94 2.99
N ARG A 238 -9.95 13.67 1.90
CA ARG A 238 -10.49 15.05 1.75
C ARG A 238 -11.99 15.07 1.52
N ALA A 239 -12.51 14.17 0.69
CA ALA A 239 -13.94 14.11 0.38
C ALA A 239 -14.76 13.63 1.57
N THR A 240 -14.24 12.69 2.37
CA THR A 240 -14.97 12.12 3.52
C THR A 240 -14.71 12.86 4.83
N GLY A 241 -13.62 13.64 4.92
CA GLY A 241 -13.17 14.26 6.17
C GLY A 241 -12.65 13.27 7.21
N LYS A 242 -12.41 12.01 6.83
CA LYS A 242 -11.96 10.91 7.69
C LYS A 242 -10.58 10.40 7.22
N SER A 243 -9.88 9.69 8.10
CA SER A 243 -8.76 8.88 7.64
C SER A 243 -9.27 7.75 6.73
N VAL A 244 -8.41 7.27 5.82
CA VAL A 244 -8.75 6.10 4.97
C VAL A 244 -9.13 4.89 5.83
N THR A 245 -8.39 4.66 6.92
CA THR A 245 -8.66 3.56 7.86
C THR A 245 -10.05 3.69 8.50
N ASP A 246 -10.39 4.88 9.02
CA ASP A 246 -11.68 5.10 9.68
C ASP A 246 -12.84 4.92 8.69
N TYR A 247 -12.71 5.49 7.48
CA TYR A 247 -13.76 5.39 6.47
C TYR A 247 -13.99 3.96 5.97
N LEU A 248 -12.93 3.18 5.80
CA LEU A 248 -13.03 1.78 5.38
C LEU A 248 -13.43 0.82 6.52
N SER A 249 -13.44 1.29 7.76
CA SER A 249 -13.88 0.51 8.95
C SER A 249 -15.38 0.61 9.22
N GLU A 250 -16.10 1.50 8.55
CA GLU A 250 -17.56 1.70 8.64
C GLU A 250 -18.31 0.80 7.70
#